data_634cbe88acd69f300886ba523e23659f
#
_entry.id   634cbe88acd69f300886ba523e23659f
#
_cell.length_a   1.000
_cell.length_b   1.000
_cell.length_c   1.000
_cell.angle_alpha   90.00
_cell.angle_beta   90.00
_cell.angle_gamma   90.00
#
_symmetry.space_group_name_H-M   'P 1'
#
loop_
_entity.id
_entity.type
_entity.pdbx_description
1 polymer ?
#
loop_
_entity_poly.entity_id
_entity_poly.type
_entity_poly.pdbx_seq_one_letter_code
_entity_poly.pdbx_strand_id
1 'polypeptide(L)'
;CYRCVRYYDDYAGGTDLSAQASHHHVYFGRQADGVLESEFSGNLVEVCPTGVFTDKGFSERYTRKWDLQSAPSICVGCAVGCNTTPGERYGTLRRLVNRYNSEINGYFLCDRGRFGFDFVNSEQRLASPVRVVDGESQALTAAEFSQTLSQFNSAGAIGIGSPRASNESNFMLRCLVGDKNFYSGCSDTEHEAIQTIIELAADPAFHCPSISEIEQADAVVILGEDVTNTAPRLALALRQSVRNKALSLAEDCHIPSWQDAAVRELAQQQRSPLCVLGSYATRLDNVASDTVIEAPGVLTAIGSGIANKISDQAPAAEVGSTGAYVEVIERVAEQ
;
A
#
# COMPACT_ATOMS: atom_id res chain seq x y z
N CYS A 1 25.48 -0.45 -14.68
CA CYS A 1 25.54 0.68 -13.73
C CYS A 1 25.04 0.27 -12.33
N TYR A 2 24.55 -0.95 -12.16
CA TYR A 2 24.06 -1.52 -10.89
C TYR A 2 22.87 -0.78 -10.25
N ARG A 3 22.29 0.23 -10.88
CA ARG A 3 21.16 1.01 -10.33
C ARG A 3 19.95 0.12 -10.06
N CYS A 4 19.66 -0.86 -10.92
CA CYS A 4 18.57 -1.81 -10.75
C CYS A 4 18.71 -2.67 -9.48
N VAL A 5 19.89 -3.25 -9.24
CA VAL A 5 20.15 -4.07 -8.05
C VAL A 5 20.10 -3.20 -6.80
N ARG A 6 20.76 -2.04 -6.81
CA ARG A 6 20.75 -1.13 -5.67
C ARG A 6 19.35 -0.61 -5.31
N TYR A 7 18.55 -0.29 -6.34
CA TYR A 7 17.15 0.05 -6.10
C TYR A 7 16.39 -1.12 -5.49
N TYR A 8 16.51 -2.29 -6.11
CA TYR A 8 15.71 -3.46 -5.77
C TYR A 8 16.05 -4.03 -4.38
N ASP A 9 17.32 -4.16 -4.09
CA ASP A 9 17.83 -4.70 -2.81
C ASP A 9 17.83 -3.62 -1.72
N ASP A 10 18.61 -2.56 -1.92
CA ASP A 10 18.89 -1.57 -0.87
C ASP A 10 17.67 -0.71 -0.52
N TYR A 11 16.82 -0.38 -1.50
CA TYR A 11 15.70 0.54 -1.30
C TYR A 11 14.37 -0.20 -1.16
N ALA A 12 14.06 -1.11 -2.08
CA ALA A 12 12.79 -1.83 -2.12
C ALA A 12 12.78 -3.12 -1.28
N GLY A 13 13.94 -3.59 -0.81
CA GLY A 13 14.07 -4.77 0.06
C GLY A 13 13.81 -6.10 -0.64
N GLY A 14 13.95 -6.16 -1.96
CA GLY A 14 13.91 -7.42 -2.71
C GLY A 14 15.26 -8.15 -2.61
N THR A 15 15.26 -9.47 -2.56
CA THR A 15 16.47 -10.28 -2.37
C THR A 15 16.78 -11.19 -3.54
N ASP A 16 15.92 -11.23 -4.54
CA ASP A 16 15.95 -12.19 -5.63
C ASP A 16 16.45 -11.62 -6.97
N LEU A 17 16.97 -10.40 -7.00
CA LEU A 17 17.64 -9.78 -8.15
C LEU A 17 19.08 -9.43 -7.81
N SER A 18 20.03 -9.97 -8.56
CA SER A 18 21.45 -9.67 -8.37
C SER A 18 22.22 -9.52 -9.67
N ALA A 19 23.45 -8.99 -9.58
CA ALA A 19 24.40 -9.02 -10.66
C ALA A 19 25.14 -10.37 -10.64
N GLN A 20 25.07 -11.09 -11.74
CA GLN A 20 25.65 -12.42 -11.91
C GLN A 20 26.89 -12.36 -12.80
N ALA A 21 27.81 -13.30 -12.61
CA ALA A 21 29.07 -13.43 -13.33
C ALA A 21 30.05 -12.26 -13.09
N SER A 22 31.11 -12.17 -13.91
CA SER A 22 32.18 -11.19 -13.74
C SER A 22 32.72 -10.67 -15.08
N HIS A 23 33.53 -9.62 -15.01
CA HIS A 23 34.16 -8.96 -16.15
C HIS A 23 33.17 -8.55 -17.24
N HIS A 24 33.37 -9.02 -18.48
CA HIS A 24 32.53 -8.67 -19.63
C HIS A 24 31.27 -9.51 -19.76
N HIS A 25 31.03 -10.45 -18.84
CA HIS A 25 29.90 -11.37 -18.84
C HIS A 25 28.86 -11.04 -17.76
N VAL A 26 28.94 -9.87 -17.12
CA VAL A 26 27.96 -9.47 -16.08
C VAL A 26 26.57 -9.32 -16.68
N TYR A 27 25.61 -10.01 -16.10
CA TYR A 27 24.18 -9.84 -16.38
C TYR A 27 23.39 -9.62 -15.07
N PHE A 28 22.19 -9.10 -15.18
CA PHE A 28 21.31 -8.81 -14.07
C PHE A 28 20.07 -9.71 -14.16
N GLY A 29 19.77 -10.43 -13.10
CA GLY A 29 18.67 -11.36 -13.10
C GLY A 29 18.54 -12.11 -11.77
N ARG A 30 17.60 -13.04 -11.77
CA ARG A 30 17.43 -14.02 -10.68
C ARG A 30 18.43 -15.15 -10.84
N GLN A 31 18.81 -15.76 -9.73
CA GLN A 31 19.61 -16.98 -9.71
C GLN A 31 18.75 -18.21 -10.06
N ALA A 32 17.49 -18.23 -9.62
CA ALA A 32 16.52 -19.28 -9.92
C ALA A 32 15.42 -18.77 -10.85
N ASP A 33 14.78 -19.68 -11.58
CA ASP A 33 13.62 -19.36 -12.41
C ASP A 33 12.48 -18.82 -11.57
N GLY A 34 11.67 -17.96 -12.15
CA GLY A 34 10.49 -17.36 -11.50
C GLY A 34 10.32 -15.89 -11.81
N VAL A 35 9.45 -15.24 -11.05
CA VAL A 35 9.17 -13.80 -11.10
C VAL A 35 9.85 -13.09 -9.94
N LEU A 36 10.12 -11.81 -10.10
CA LEU A 36 10.60 -10.95 -9.01
C LEU A 36 9.52 -10.80 -7.94
N GLU A 37 9.88 -10.93 -6.69
CA GLU A 37 8.93 -11.06 -5.58
C GLU A 37 8.64 -9.76 -4.82
N SER A 38 9.49 -8.73 -4.99
CA SER A 38 9.23 -7.43 -4.34
C SER A 38 7.97 -6.77 -4.92
N GLU A 39 7.16 -6.19 -4.05
CA GLU A 39 5.96 -5.43 -4.38
C GLU A 39 6.25 -4.19 -5.25
N PHE A 40 7.53 -3.87 -5.45
CA PHE A 40 8.01 -2.73 -6.22
C PHE A 40 8.85 -3.11 -7.43
N SER A 41 8.80 -4.37 -7.86
CA SER A 41 9.62 -4.90 -8.95
C SER A 41 9.41 -4.15 -10.28
N GLY A 42 8.19 -3.75 -10.57
CA GLY A 42 7.84 -3.05 -11.80
C GLY A 42 8.50 -1.67 -11.97
N ASN A 43 8.99 -1.06 -10.89
CA ASN A 43 9.74 0.20 -11.00
C ASN A 43 11.13 0.03 -11.65
N LEU A 44 11.65 -1.20 -11.75
CA LEU A 44 12.89 -1.48 -12.48
C LEU A 44 12.84 -0.99 -13.94
N VAL A 45 11.64 -1.01 -14.54
CA VAL A 45 11.42 -0.49 -15.91
C VAL A 45 11.67 1.03 -15.99
N GLU A 46 11.36 1.77 -14.93
CA GLU A 46 11.55 3.23 -14.87
C GLU A 46 12.94 3.61 -14.33
N VAL A 47 13.48 2.83 -13.40
CA VAL A 47 14.79 3.06 -12.79
C VAL A 47 15.93 2.72 -13.76
N CYS A 48 15.73 1.76 -14.67
CA CYS A 48 16.77 1.33 -15.62
C CYS A 48 16.92 2.33 -16.79
N PRO A 49 18.05 3.04 -16.90
CA PRO A 49 18.23 4.05 -17.95
C PRO A 49 18.48 3.44 -19.34
N THR A 50 18.83 2.16 -19.40
CA THR A 50 19.24 1.48 -20.65
C THR A 50 18.12 0.65 -21.29
N GLY A 51 16.93 0.57 -20.64
CA GLY A 51 15.81 -0.20 -21.15
C GLY A 51 16.01 -1.71 -21.19
N VAL A 52 16.91 -2.24 -20.35
CA VAL A 52 17.11 -3.69 -20.19
C VAL A 52 15.86 -4.34 -19.56
N PHE A 53 15.25 -3.66 -18.59
CA PHE A 53 13.97 -4.10 -18.02
C PHE A 53 12.82 -3.47 -18.80
N THR A 54 11.87 -4.29 -19.20
CA THR A 54 10.67 -3.88 -19.93
C THR A 54 9.44 -4.44 -19.28
N ASP A 55 8.33 -3.71 -19.43
CA ASP A 55 7.02 -4.14 -18.98
C ASP A 55 6.43 -5.12 -20.00
N LYS A 56 6.22 -6.38 -19.58
CA LYS A 56 5.69 -7.44 -20.43
C LYS A 56 4.27 -7.12 -20.89
N GLY A 57 3.40 -6.68 -19.98
CA GLY A 57 2.01 -6.33 -20.30
C GLY A 57 1.91 -5.16 -21.28
N PHE A 58 2.78 -4.16 -21.12
CA PHE A 58 2.87 -3.07 -22.08
C PHE A 58 3.45 -3.52 -23.45
N SER A 59 4.41 -4.45 -23.44
CA SER A 59 4.96 -5.04 -24.67
C SER A 59 3.90 -5.77 -25.49
N GLU A 60 3.02 -6.52 -24.86
CA GLU A 60 1.92 -7.25 -25.49
C GLU A 60 0.86 -6.30 -26.11
N ARG A 61 0.68 -5.14 -25.50
CA ARG A 61 -0.27 -4.10 -25.92
C ARG A 61 0.45 -2.86 -26.44
N TYR A 62 1.62 -3.04 -27.04
CA TYR A 62 2.55 -1.96 -27.35
C TYR A 62 1.93 -0.83 -28.17
N THR A 63 2.17 0.37 -27.70
CA THR A 63 1.86 1.63 -28.37
C THR A 63 3.01 2.59 -28.09
N ARG A 64 3.36 3.43 -29.06
CA ARG A 64 4.39 4.45 -28.82
C ARG A 64 3.97 5.36 -27.68
N LYS A 65 4.90 5.69 -26.78
CA LYS A 65 4.59 6.44 -25.55
C LYS A 65 3.93 7.79 -25.82
N TRP A 66 4.29 8.44 -26.92
CA TRP A 66 3.71 9.72 -27.33
C TRP A 66 2.35 9.62 -28.01
N ASP A 67 1.91 8.42 -28.40
CA ASP A 67 0.57 8.20 -28.95
C ASP A 67 -0.45 7.90 -27.87
N LEU A 68 -0.03 7.73 -26.61
CA LEU A 68 -0.92 7.49 -25.48
C LEU A 68 -1.63 8.78 -25.08
N GLN A 69 -2.94 8.69 -24.90
CA GLN A 69 -3.71 9.69 -24.18
C GLN A 69 -3.57 9.44 -22.69
N SER A 70 -3.20 10.48 -21.95
CA SER A 70 -2.92 10.35 -20.52
C SER A 70 -3.61 11.45 -19.72
N ALA A 71 -4.05 11.10 -18.51
CA ALA A 71 -4.67 12.04 -17.58
C ALA A 71 -4.21 11.74 -16.15
N PRO A 72 -4.26 12.71 -15.23
CA PRO A 72 -4.04 12.45 -13.81
C PRO A 72 -5.11 11.50 -13.26
N SER A 73 -4.67 10.55 -12.43
CA SER A 73 -5.56 9.60 -11.76
C SER A 73 -5.01 9.21 -10.39
N ILE A 74 -5.79 8.41 -9.66
CA ILE A 74 -5.45 7.86 -8.35
C ILE A 74 -5.58 6.35 -8.42
N CYS A 75 -4.63 5.65 -7.80
CA CYS A 75 -4.66 4.20 -7.67
C CYS A 75 -5.81 3.76 -6.74
N VAL A 76 -6.58 2.77 -7.16
CA VAL A 76 -7.68 2.18 -6.39
C VAL A 76 -7.31 0.84 -5.74
N GLY A 77 -6.04 0.47 -5.76
CA GLY A 77 -5.57 -0.84 -5.30
C GLY A 77 -5.49 -1.00 -3.77
N CYS A 78 -5.40 0.10 -3.04
CA CYS A 78 -5.42 0.14 -1.56
C CYS A 78 -5.78 1.54 -1.05
N ALA A 79 -5.90 1.69 0.27
CA ALA A 79 -6.29 2.94 0.92
C ALA A 79 -5.28 4.09 0.77
N VAL A 80 -4.02 3.82 0.40
CA VAL A 80 -2.99 4.86 0.22
C VAL A 80 -3.35 5.85 -0.89
N GLY A 81 -4.02 5.40 -1.97
CA GLY A 81 -4.45 6.30 -3.03
C GLY A 81 -3.29 6.94 -3.81
N CYS A 82 -2.23 6.17 -4.14
CA CYS A 82 -1.07 6.67 -4.88
C CYS A 82 -1.47 7.38 -6.16
N ASN A 83 -0.76 8.47 -6.47
CA ASN A 83 -0.98 9.24 -7.68
C ASN A 83 -0.44 8.50 -8.90
N THR A 84 -1.27 8.40 -9.95
CA THR A 84 -0.93 7.65 -11.16
C THR A 84 -1.22 8.45 -12.43
N THR A 85 -0.61 8.03 -13.52
CA THR A 85 -0.91 8.49 -14.87
C THR A 85 -1.25 7.27 -15.73
N PRO A 86 -2.54 6.98 -15.97
CA PRO A 86 -2.97 6.00 -16.95
C PRO A 86 -2.64 6.46 -18.36
N GLY A 87 -2.25 5.53 -19.20
CA GLY A 87 -2.02 5.73 -20.63
C GLY A 87 -2.99 4.86 -21.44
N GLU A 88 -3.92 5.51 -22.13
CA GLU A 88 -4.96 4.87 -22.95
C GLU A 88 -4.64 5.03 -24.45
N ARG A 89 -5.04 4.07 -25.26
CA ARG A 89 -5.11 4.19 -26.73
C ARG A 89 -6.19 3.26 -27.30
N TYR A 90 -7.02 3.80 -28.16
CA TYR A 90 -8.11 3.10 -28.85
C TYR A 90 -9.13 2.45 -27.89
N GLY A 91 -9.47 3.15 -26.79
CA GLY A 91 -10.43 2.64 -25.79
C GLY A 91 -9.87 1.58 -24.86
N THR A 92 -8.55 1.34 -24.88
CA THR A 92 -7.89 0.32 -24.06
C THR A 92 -6.81 0.95 -23.19
N LEU A 93 -6.85 0.71 -21.90
CA LEU A 93 -5.80 1.10 -20.97
C LEU A 93 -4.57 0.24 -21.23
N ARG A 94 -3.44 0.89 -21.56
CA ARG A 94 -2.21 0.22 -21.98
C ARG A 94 -1.20 0.06 -20.86
N ARG A 95 -1.13 1.06 -19.96
CA ARG A 95 -0.24 1.05 -18.80
C ARG A 95 -0.68 2.03 -17.74
N LEU A 96 -0.19 1.80 -16.52
CA LEU A 96 -0.20 2.79 -15.43
C LEU A 96 1.25 3.11 -15.06
N VAL A 97 1.57 4.40 -14.95
CA VAL A 97 2.88 4.85 -14.48
C VAL A 97 2.72 5.72 -13.24
N ASN A 98 3.81 5.83 -12.49
CA ASN A 98 3.85 6.70 -11.34
C ASN A 98 3.67 8.17 -11.76
N ARG A 99 2.89 8.91 -10.99
CA ARG A 99 2.82 10.37 -11.02
C ARG A 99 3.33 10.89 -9.69
N TYR A 100 4.44 11.61 -9.74
CA TYR A 100 5.13 12.07 -8.54
C TYR A 100 4.21 12.86 -7.60
N ASN A 101 4.25 12.50 -6.33
CA ASN A 101 3.67 13.26 -5.22
C ASN A 101 4.56 13.04 -3.99
N SER A 102 5.20 14.11 -3.50
CA SER A 102 6.17 14.05 -2.40
C SER A 102 5.60 13.52 -1.09
N GLU A 103 4.32 13.73 -0.84
CA GLU A 103 3.67 13.38 0.43
C GLU A 103 3.15 11.94 0.47
N ILE A 104 2.86 11.35 -0.70
CA ILE A 104 2.20 10.04 -0.79
C ILE A 104 3.13 8.99 -1.38
N ASN A 105 3.33 9.00 -2.70
CA ASN A 105 4.02 7.89 -3.39
C ASN A 105 5.44 8.23 -3.86
N GLY A 106 5.87 9.48 -3.80
CA GLY A 106 7.18 9.87 -4.31
C GLY A 106 7.36 9.42 -5.77
N TYR A 107 8.47 8.78 -6.06
CA TYR A 107 8.82 8.28 -7.40
C TYR A 107 8.35 6.86 -7.69
N PHE A 108 7.74 6.16 -6.75
CA PHE A 108 7.52 4.72 -6.86
C PHE A 108 6.04 4.34 -6.73
N LEU A 109 5.63 3.38 -7.56
CA LEU A 109 4.31 2.78 -7.57
C LEU A 109 4.46 1.28 -7.34
N CYS A 110 3.67 0.70 -6.44
CA CYS A 110 3.71 -0.75 -6.23
C CYS A 110 3.17 -1.51 -7.44
N ASP A 111 3.53 -2.78 -7.55
CA ASP A 111 3.17 -3.63 -8.69
C ASP A 111 1.65 -3.84 -8.80
N ARG A 112 0.94 -3.89 -7.67
CA ARG A 112 -0.52 -3.90 -7.67
C ARG A 112 -1.10 -2.64 -8.32
N GLY A 113 -0.57 -1.47 -8.01
CA GLY A 113 -1.01 -0.21 -8.61
C GLY A 113 -0.60 -0.07 -10.08
N ARG A 114 0.53 -0.69 -10.45
CA ARG A 114 1.08 -0.63 -11.81
C ARG A 114 0.40 -1.61 -12.77
N PHE A 115 0.15 -2.83 -12.34
CA PHE A 115 -0.31 -3.93 -13.19
C PHE A 115 -1.76 -4.37 -12.93
N GLY A 116 -2.35 -3.97 -11.80
CA GLY A 116 -3.67 -4.41 -11.36
C GLY A 116 -4.85 -3.74 -12.09
N PHE A 117 -4.73 -3.38 -13.35
CA PHE A 117 -5.75 -2.66 -14.12
C PHE A 117 -6.50 -3.52 -15.15
N ASP A 118 -6.25 -4.81 -15.22
CA ASP A 118 -6.88 -5.68 -16.23
C ASP A 118 -8.41 -5.69 -16.15
N PHE A 119 -8.98 -5.47 -14.95
CA PHE A 119 -10.42 -5.32 -14.79
C PHE A 119 -11.02 -4.16 -15.60
N VAL A 120 -10.22 -3.14 -15.93
CA VAL A 120 -10.67 -1.99 -16.75
C VAL A 120 -10.91 -2.41 -18.20
N ASN A 121 -10.06 -3.31 -18.70
CA ASN A 121 -10.10 -3.82 -20.07
C ASN A 121 -10.90 -5.13 -20.21
N SER A 122 -11.46 -5.65 -19.12
CA SER A 122 -12.16 -6.94 -19.12
C SER A 122 -13.41 -6.89 -20.01
N GLU A 123 -13.58 -7.89 -20.88
CA GLU A 123 -14.79 -8.08 -21.68
C GLU A 123 -16.03 -8.37 -20.82
N GLN A 124 -15.83 -8.85 -19.60
CA GLN A 124 -16.92 -9.09 -18.63
C GLN A 124 -17.40 -7.82 -17.94
N ARG A 125 -16.73 -6.69 -18.19
CA ARG A 125 -17.13 -5.41 -17.62
C ARG A 125 -18.44 -4.92 -18.24
N LEU A 126 -19.40 -4.52 -17.40
CA LEU A 126 -20.62 -3.88 -17.85
C LEU A 126 -20.29 -2.49 -18.41
N ALA A 127 -20.32 -2.36 -19.74
CA ALA A 127 -20.02 -1.10 -20.44
C ALA A 127 -21.25 -0.22 -20.64
N SER A 128 -22.46 -0.80 -20.50
CA SER A 128 -23.75 -0.09 -20.63
C SER A 128 -24.74 -0.63 -19.62
N PRO A 129 -25.79 0.12 -19.29
CA PRO A 129 -26.92 -0.41 -18.52
C PRO A 129 -27.52 -1.62 -19.23
N VAL A 130 -27.85 -2.66 -18.48
CA VAL A 130 -28.47 -3.87 -18.99
C VAL A 130 -29.77 -4.18 -18.23
N ARG A 131 -30.74 -4.76 -18.95
CA ARG A 131 -31.92 -5.38 -18.36
C ARG A 131 -31.83 -6.89 -18.55
N VAL A 132 -32.11 -7.63 -17.54
CA VAL A 132 -32.17 -9.10 -17.63
C VAL A 132 -33.64 -9.49 -17.82
N VAL A 133 -33.96 -10.16 -18.93
CA VAL A 133 -35.29 -10.69 -19.24
C VAL A 133 -35.10 -12.18 -19.55
N ASP A 134 -35.80 -13.03 -18.84
CA ASP A 134 -35.73 -14.49 -19.00
C ASP A 134 -34.32 -15.07 -18.97
N GLY A 135 -33.43 -14.46 -18.17
CA GLY A 135 -32.02 -14.86 -18.02
C GLY A 135 -31.09 -14.27 -19.08
N GLU A 136 -31.57 -13.58 -20.07
CA GLU A 136 -30.76 -12.93 -21.10
C GLU A 136 -30.55 -11.43 -20.80
N SER A 137 -29.31 -10.95 -20.98
CA SER A 137 -28.92 -9.57 -20.77
C SER A 137 -29.15 -8.75 -22.04
N GLN A 138 -30.00 -7.75 -21.97
CA GLN A 138 -30.29 -6.80 -23.05
C GLN A 138 -29.70 -5.43 -22.68
N ALA A 139 -28.84 -4.88 -23.54
CA ALA A 139 -28.32 -3.52 -23.39
C ALA A 139 -29.43 -2.48 -23.53
N LEU A 140 -29.47 -1.52 -22.61
CA LEU A 140 -30.42 -0.40 -22.68
C LEU A 140 -29.76 0.83 -23.27
N THR A 141 -30.51 1.57 -24.06
CA THR A 141 -30.13 2.93 -24.44
C THR A 141 -30.25 3.88 -23.25
N ALA A 142 -29.60 5.03 -23.30
CA ALA A 142 -29.68 6.05 -22.23
C ALA A 142 -31.13 6.51 -21.98
N ALA A 143 -31.96 6.59 -23.01
CA ALA A 143 -33.37 6.97 -22.89
C ALA A 143 -34.19 5.90 -22.13
N GLU A 144 -34.04 4.63 -22.53
CA GLU A 144 -34.69 3.50 -21.86
C GLU A 144 -34.26 3.34 -20.40
N PHE A 145 -32.96 3.53 -20.12
CA PHE A 145 -32.45 3.53 -18.78
C PHE A 145 -33.04 4.67 -17.92
N SER A 146 -33.09 5.89 -18.45
CA SER A 146 -33.71 7.04 -17.77
C SER A 146 -35.19 6.81 -17.50
N GLN A 147 -35.91 6.24 -18.45
CA GLN A 147 -37.30 5.87 -18.27
C GLN A 147 -37.49 4.80 -17.19
N THR A 148 -36.63 3.77 -17.18
CA THR A 148 -36.66 2.72 -16.16
C THR A 148 -36.35 3.31 -14.79
N LEU A 149 -35.36 4.20 -14.67
CA LEU A 149 -35.00 4.85 -13.43
C LEU A 149 -36.11 5.76 -12.89
N SER A 150 -36.80 6.48 -13.77
CA SER A 150 -37.95 7.32 -13.36
C SER A 150 -39.16 6.53 -12.84
N GLN A 151 -39.26 5.27 -13.21
CA GLN A 151 -40.27 4.32 -12.73
C GLN A 151 -39.81 3.53 -11.49
N PHE A 152 -38.55 3.68 -11.11
CA PHE A 152 -37.98 2.97 -9.94
C PHE A 152 -38.63 3.45 -8.65
N ASN A 153 -39.34 2.55 -8.01
CA ASN A 153 -39.92 2.82 -6.69
C ASN A 153 -38.88 2.49 -5.60
N SER A 154 -38.36 3.53 -4.97
CA SER A 154 -37.39 3.36 -3.86
C SER A 154 -38.04 2.87 -2.56
N ALA A 155 -39.38 2.83 -2.46
CA ALA A 155 -40.06 2.33 -1.28
C ALA A 155 -39.78 0.83 -1.07
N GLY A 156 -39.02 0.51 0.00
CA GLY A 156 -38.58 -0.85 0.29
C GLY A 156 -37.31 -1.30 -0.41
N ALA A 157 -36.67 -0.45 -1.22
CA ALA A 157 -35.36 -0.73 -1.78
C ALA A 157 -34.26 -0.50 -0.73
N ILE A 158 -33.25 -1.35 -0.75
CA ILE A 158 -32.00 -1.17 0.02
C ILE A 158 -30.87 -0.79 -0.94
N GLY A 159 -29.99 0.11 -0.53
CA GLY A 159 -28.78 0.47 -1.26
C GLY A 159 -27.56 -0.10 -0.54
N ILE A 160 -26.73 -0.85 -1.28
CA ILE A 160 -25.44 -1.34 -0.80
C ILE A 160 -24.36 -0.53 -1.49
N GLY A 161 -23.63 0.26 -0.72
CA GLY A 161 -22.50 1.04 -1.19
C GLY A 161 -21.27 0.17 -1.46
N SER A 162 -20.20 0.82 -1.91
CA SER A 162 -18.92 0.14 -2.15
C SER A 162 -17.76 1.06 -1.75
N PRO A 163 -16.74 0.57 -1.04
CA PRO A 163 -15.53 1.34 -0.74
C PRO A 163 -14.70 1.67 -1.99
N ARG A 164 -14.99 1.01 -3.13
CA ARG A 164 -14.36 1.30 -4.42
C ARG A 164 -15.12 2.31 -5.28
N ALA A 165 -16.36 2.64 -4.91
CA ALA A 165 -17.12 3.68 -5.57
C ALA A 165 -16.69 5.06 -5.05
N SER A 166 -16.91 6.10 -5.86
CA SER A 166 -16.65 7.47 -5.40
C SER A 166 -17.63 7.86 -4.27
N ASN A 167 -17.24 8.85 -3.48
CA ASN A 167 -18.08 9.40 -2.43
C ASN A 167 -19.40 9.92 -3.00
N GLU A 168 -19.35 10.56 -4.18
CA GLU A 168 -20.53 11.06 -4.89
C GLU A 168 -21.48 9.93 -5.27
N SER A 169 -20.96 8.81 -5.78
CA SER A 169 -21.77 7.64 -6.16
C SER A 169 -22.46 7.02 -4.94
N ASN A 170 -21.74 6.84 -3.84
CA ASN A 170 -22.28 6.33 -2.59
C ASN A 170 -23.33 7.30 -2.01
N PHE A 171 -23.05 8.61 -2.03
CA PHE A 171 -23.96 9.64 -1.58
C PHE A 171 -25.26 9.66 -2.40
N MET A 172 -25.17 9.60 -3.72
CA MET A 172 -26.34 9.55 -4.60
C MET A 172 -27.17 8.28 -4.37
N LEU A 173 -26.53 7.14 -4.14
CA LEU A 173 -27.23 5.91 -3.78
C LEU A 173 -27.97 6.06 -2.47
N ARG A 174 -27.34 6.66 -1.46
CA ARG A 174 -27.95 6.96 -0.16
C ARG A 174 -29.14 7.90 -0.30
N CYS A 175 -29.03 8.93 -1.13
CA CYS A 175 -30.16 9.84 -1.42
C CYS A 175 -31.32 9.12 -2.11
N LEU A 176 -31.02 8.16 -3.00
CA LEU A 176 -32.03 7.41 -3.75
C LEU A 176 -32.87 6.48 -2.83
N VAL A 177 -32.21 5.76 -1.92
CA VAL A 177 -32.89 4.75 -1.08
C VAL A 177 -33.29 5.28 0.30
N GLY A 178 -32.77 6.43 0.72
CA GLY A 178 -32.91 7.03 2.02
C GLY A 178 -31.90 6.47 3.05
N ASP A 179 -31.58 7.28 4.06
CA ASP A 179 -30.54 7.00 5.05
C ASP A 179 -30.72 5.65 5.78
N LYS A 180 -31.96 5.29 6.10
CA LYS A 180 -32.27 4.06 6.84
C LYS A 180 -32.11 2.79 6.01
N ASN A 181 -32.08 2.91 4.69
CA ASN A 181 -31.98 1.79 3.76
C ASN A 181 -30.62 1.73 3.07
N PHE A 182 -29.66 2.59 3.47
CA PHE A 182 -28.32 2.59 2.91
C PHE A 182 -27.37 1.83 3.83
N TYR A 183 -26.58 0.93 3.25
CA TYR A 183 -25.56 0.14 3.91
C TYR A 183 -24.21 0.37 3.21
N SER A 184 -23.13 0.51 3.98
CA SER A 184 -21.79 0.79 3.46
C SER A 184 -21.18 -0.38 2.69
N GLY A 185 -21.70 -1.58 2.85
CA GLY A 185 -21.13 -2.82 2.30
C GLY A 185 -20.03 -3.43 3.16
N CYS A 186 -19.83 -2.92 4.39
CA CYS A 186 -18.92 -3.45 5.39
C CYS A 186 -19.70 -4.29 6.42
N SER A 187 -19.03 -5.21 7.11
CA SER A 187 -19.59 -5.89 8.28
C SER A 187 -19.79 -4.92 9.44
N ASP A 188 -20.60 -5.30 10.44
CA ASP A 188 -20.83 -4.45 11.61
C ASP A 188 -19.51 -4.17 12.36
N THR A 189 -18.66 -5.18 12.53
CA THR A 189 -17.35 -5.03 13.17
C THR A 189 -16.43 -4.08 12.41
N GLU A 190 -16.39 -4.16 11.07
CA GLU A 190 -15.62 -3.23 10.25
C GLU A 190 -16.19 -1.82 10.33
N HIS A 191 -17.52 -1.70 10.38
CA HIS A 191 -18.17 -0.40 10.53
C HIS A 191 -17.81 0.26 11.86
N GLU A 192 -17.86 -0.46 12.98
CA GLU A 192 -17.45 0.02 14.29
C GLU A 192 -15.97 0.43 14.31
N ALA A 193 -15.09 -0.37 13.72
CA ALA A 193 -13.67 -0.04 13.60
C ALA A 193 -13.45 1.24 12.78
N ILE A 194 -14.15 1.40 11.64
CA ILE A 194 -14.08 2.60 10.81
C ILE A 194 -14.58 3.84 11.58
N GLN A 195 -15.68 3.72 12.33
CA GLN A 195 -16.18 4.83 13.17
C GLN A 195 -15.14 5.25 14.21
N THR A 196 -14.55 4.29 14.92
CA THR A 196 -13.48 4.56 15.88
C THR A 196 -12.29 5.27 15.24
N ILE A 197 -11.85 4.82 14.05
CA ILE A 197 -10.75 5.46 13.30
C ILE A 197 -11.11 6.90 12.91
N ILE A 198 -12.36 7.15 12.47
CA ILE A 198 -12.83 8.50 12.11
C ILE A 198 -12.86 9.41 13.34
N GLU A 199 -13.32 8.91 14.48
CA GLU A 199 -13.35 9.66 15.75
C GLU A 199 -11.92 10.03 16.20
N LEU A 200 -10.99 9.07 16.18
CA LEU A 200 -9.58 9.31 16.50
C LEU A 200 -8.92 10.30 15.53
N ALA A 201 -9.16 10.16 14.23
CA ALA A 201 -8.62 11.06 13.23
C ALA A 201 -9.19 12.50 13.31
N ALA A 202 -10.38 12.66 13.85
CA ALA A 202 -11.02 13.96 14.09
C ALA A 202 -10.58 14.63 15.40
N ASP A 203 -10.00 13.88 16.33
CA ASP A 203 -9.53 14.41 17.62
C ASP A 203 -8.17 15.11 17.45
N PRO A 204 -8.06 16.42 17.75
CA PRO A 204 -6.80 17.15 17.65
C PRO A 204 -5.66 16.63 18.55
N ALA A 205 -5.97 15.79 19.53
CA ALA A 205 -4.97 15.16 20.39
C ALA A 205 -4.17 14.06 19.64
N PHE A 206 -4.70 13.55 18.53
CA PHE A 206 -4.04 12.53 17.71
C PHE A 206 -3.49 13.14 16.42
N HIS A 207 -2.21 12.90 16.16
CA HIS A 207 -1.58 13.23 14.90
C HIS A 207 -1.66 12.04 13.94
N CYS A 208 -2.26 12.25 12.77
CA CYS A 208 -2.26 11.28 11.68
C CYS A 208 -1.13 11.65 10.71
N PRO A 209 0.04 11.00 10.79
CA PRO A 209 1.20 11.37 10.00
C PRO A 209 1.00 11.07 8.52
N SER A 210 1.56 11.90 7.66
CA SER A 210 1.72 11.62 6.24
C SER A 210 2.75 10.50 6.03
N ILE A 211 2.76 9.89 4.85
CA ILE A 211 3.76 8.86 4.52
C ILE A 211 5.18 9.45 4.55
N SER A 212 5.34 10.71 4.18
CA SER A 212 6.63 11.41 4.26
C SER A 212 7.10 11.59 5.71
N GLU A 213 6.21 11.89 6.64
CA GLU A 213 6.54 11.97 8.07
C GLU A 213 6.89 10.60 8.65
N ILE A 214 6.21 9.54 8.21
CA ILE A 214 6.54 8.16 8.60
C ILE A 214 7.94 7.75 8.12
N GLU A 215 8.38 8.19 6.95
CA GLU A 215 9.76 7.96 6.48
C GLU A 215 10.81 8.58 7.43
N GLN A 216 10.44 9.61 8.18
CA GLN A 216 11.31 10.35 9.10
C GLN A 216 11.12 9.94 10.56
N ALA A 217 10.25 8.96 10.84
CA ALA A 217 10.01 8.51 12.20
C ALA A 217 11.27 7.88 12.83
N ASP A 218 11.48 8.17 14.11
CA ASP A 218 12.63 7.66 14.88
C ASP A 218 12.40 6.21 15.33
N ALA A 219 11.16 5.87 15.66
CA ALA A 219 10.74 4.53 16.05
C ALA A 219 9.31 4.25 15.57
N VAL A 220 9.03 2.99 15.20
CA VAL A 220 7.69 2.59 14.72
C VAL A 220 7.29 1.23 15.30
N VAL A 221 6.04 1.13 15.74
CA VAL A 221 5.40 -0.13 16.11
C VAL A 221 4.27 -0.44 15.15
N ILE A 222 4.31 -1.61 14.53
CA ILE A 222 3.20 -2.16 13.72
C ILE A 222 2.47 -3.17 14.61
N LEU A 223 1.17 -2.98 14.78
CA LEU A 223 0.34 -3.83 15.62
C LEU A 223 -0.78 -4.47 14.82
N GLY A 224 -0.66 -5.78 14.59
CA GLY A 224 -1.72 -6.62 14.03
C GLY A 224 -1.90 -6.57 12.51
N GLU A 225 -1.05 -5.82 11.75
CA GLU A 225 -1.26 -5.62 10.32
C GLU A 225 -0.05 -6.03 9.46
N ASP A 226 -0.29 -6.63 8.30
CA ASP A 226 0.71 -6.81 7.25
C ASP A 226 0.67 -5.64 6.26
N VAL A 227 1.42 -4.62 6.57
CA VAL A 227 1.48 -3.39 5.78
C VAL A 227 2.05 -3.63 4.38
N THR A 228 2.85 -4.69 4.17
CA THR A 228 3.40 -5.03 2.85
C THR A 228 2.31 -5.42 1.86
N ASN A 229 1.23 -6.04 2.35
CA ASN A 229 0.07 -6.41 1.54
C ASN A 229 -1.01 -5.34 1.51
N THR A 230 -1.34 -4.72 2.64
CA THR A 230 -2.47 -3.80 2.72
C THR A 230 -2.14 -2.39 2.25
N ALA A 231 -0.90 -1.93 2.45
CA ALA A 231 -0.44 -0.60 2.05
C ALA A 231 1.04 -0.61 1.62
N PRO A 232 1.41 -1.22 0.47
CA PRO A 232 2.82 -1.41 0.10
C PRO A 232 3.66 -0.12 0.12
N ARG A 233 3.09 1.03 -0.26
CA ARG A 233 3.84 2.30 -0.22
C ARG A 233 4.16 2.72 1.23
N LEU A 234 3.27 2.44 2.18
CA LEU A 234 3.54 2.65 3.60
C LEU A 234 4.64 1.70 4.09
N ALA A 235 4.60 0.42 3.69
CA ALA A 235 5.67 -0.53 4.00
C ALA A 235 7.04 -0.06 3.47
N LEU A 236 7.08 0.54 2.28
CA LEU A 236 8.30 1.12 1.73
C LEU A 236 8.78 2.32 2.57
N ALA A 237 7.88 3.16 3.08
CA ALA A 237 8.21 4.26 3.98
C ALA A 237 8.82 3.76 5.30
N LEU A 238 8.21 2.74 5.89
CA LEU A 238 8.70 2.09 7.10
C LEU A 238 10.08 1.45 6.91
N ARG A 239 10.34 0.87 5.73
CA ARG A 239 11.68 0.37 5.39
C ARG A 239 12.71 1.50 5.30
N GLN A 240 12.32 2.69 4.86
CA GLN A 240 13.23 3.85 4.84
C GLN A 240 13.43 4.41 6.24
N SER A 241 12.41 4.49 7.10
CA SER A 241 12.55 5.04 8.47
C SER A 241 13.60 4.28 9.29
N VAL A 242 13.73 2.97 9.10
CA VAL A 242 14.77 2.15 9.76
C VAL A 242 16.19 2.66 9.49
N ARG A 243 16.43 3.40 8.41
CA ARG A 243 17.73 3.96 8.01
C ARG A 243 18.06 5.29 8.70
N ASN A 244 17.11 5.91 9.37
CA ASN A 244 17.29 7.26 9.94
C ASN A 244 18.43 7.29 10.97
N LYS A 245 18.63 6.24 11.77
CA LYS A 245 19.76 6.15 12.68
C LYS A 245 21.12 6.20 11.94
N ALA A 246 21.21 5.50 10.82
CA ALA A 246 22.41 5.51 9.98
C ALA A 246 22.66 6.90 9.35
N LEU A 247 21.60 7.57 8.93
CA LEU A 247 21.67 8.91 8.35
C LEU A 247 22.08 9.95 9.41
N SER A 248 21.54 9.87 10.62
CA SER A 248 21.94 10.73 11.75
C SER A 248 23.43 10.58 12.10
N LEU A 249 23.92 9.34 12.20
CA LEU A 249 25.35 9.08 12.44
C LEU A 249 26.23 9.63 11.31
N ALA A 250 25.77 9.54 10.08
CA ALA A 250 26.49 10.09 8.93
C ALA A 250 26.53 11.63 8.95
N GLU A 251 25.45 12.27 9.36
CA GLU A 251 25.38 13.72 9.53
C GLU A 251 26.36 14.20 10.60
N ASP A 252 26.42 13.54 11.75
CA ASP A 252 27.38 13.82 12.81
C ASP A 252 28.85 13.71 12.34
N CYS A 253 29.12 12.78 11.42
CA CYS A 253 30.43 12.59 10.80
C CYS A 253 30.65 13.44 9.53
N HIS A 254 29.70 14.31 9.16
CA HIS A 254 29.72 15.13 7.94
C HIS A 254 29.82 14.31 6.64
N ILE A 255 29.24 13.11 6.65
CA ILE A 255 29.14 12.24 5.47
C ILE A 255 27.82 12.55 4.75
N PRO A 256 27.86 12.99 3.48
CA PRO A 256 26.63 13.26 2.75
C PRO A 256 25.74 12.00 2.60
N SER A 257 24.43 12.15 2.80
CA SER A 257 23.45 11.04 2.75
C SER A 257 23.42 10.28 1.42
N TRP A 258 23.81 10.91 0.32
CA TRP A 258 23.90 10.24 -1.00
C TRP A 258 25.09 9.29 -1.14
N GLN A 259 26.07 9.34 -0.23
CA GLN A 259 27.19 8.40 -0.15
C GLN A 259 26.78 7.12 0.60
N ASP A 260 25.77 6.44 0.09
CA ASP A 260 25.11 5.30 0.73
C ASP A 260 26.08 4.20 1.23
N ALA A 261 27.15 3.90 0.49
CA ALA A 261 28.14 2.92 0.91
C ALA A 261 28.86 3.36 2.21
N ALA A 262 29.25 4.64 2.32
CA ALA A 262 29.91 5.19 3.50
C ALA A 262 28.94 5.26 4.68
N VAL A 263 27.68 5.63 4.46
CA VAL A 263 26.63 5.65 5.48
C VAL A 263 26.41 4.26 6.06
N ARG A 264 26.33 3.23 5.22
CA ARG A 264 26.15 1.84 5.67
C ARG A 264 27.37 1.31 6.41
N GLU A 265 28.57 1.61 5.94
CA GLU A 265 29.81 1.21 6.58
C GLU A 265 29.94 1.84 7.98
N LEU A 266 29.59 3.13 8.12
CA LEU A 266 29.60 3.81 9.42
C LEU A 266 28.57 3.23 10.38
N ALA A 267 27.36 3.01 9.91
CA ALA A 267 26.25 2.55 10.75
C ALA A 267 26.39 1.09 11.18
N GLN A 268 27.09 0.27 10.40
CA GLN A 268 27.17 -1.18 10.62
C GLN A 268 25.76 -1.79 10.68
N GLN A 269 25.32 -2.24 11.85
CA GLN A 269 24.00 -2.80 12.08
C GLN A 269 23.07 -1.87 12.87
N GLN A 270 23.50 -0.64 13.14
CA GLN A 270 22.65 0.31 13.86
C GLN A 270 21.49 0.77 12.97
N ARG A 271 20.29 0.64 13.50
CA ARG A 271 19.03 0.96 12.81
C ARG A 271 18.10 1.69 13.75
N SER A 272 17.20 2.51 13.20
CA SER A 272 16.05 3.01 13.95
C SER A 272 15.11 1.85 14.29
N PRO A 273 14.48 1.84 15.45
CA PRO A 273 13.62 0.76 15.89
C PRO A 273 12.38 0.60 15.00
N LEU A 274 12.13 -0.63 14.59
CA LEU A 274 10.89 -1.07 13.95
C LEU A 274 10.43 -2.34 14.64
N CYS A 275 9.32 -2.29 15.34
CA CYS A 275 8.71 -3.45 15.98
C CYS A 275 7.53 -3.95 15.15
N VAL A 276 7.52 -5.24 14.80
CA VAL A 276 6.44 -5.87 14.03
C VAL A 276 5.74 -6.91 14.91
N LEU A 277 4.53 -6.58 15.32
CA LEU A 277 3.66 -7.45 16.12
C LEU A 277 2.52 -7.93 15.23
N GLY A 278 2.56 -9.17 14.76
CA GLY A 278 1.62 -9.70 13.78
C GLY A 278 1.21 -11.13 14.00
N SER A 279 0.24 -11.61 13.25
CA SER A 279 -0.22 -13.01 13.34
C SER A 279 0.56 -13.96 12.44
N TYR A 280 1.44 -13.46 11.60
CA TYR A 280 2.32 -14.21 10.71
C TYR A 280 3.53 -13.37 10.29
N ALA A 281 4.56 -14.03 9.76
CA ALA A 281 5.77 -13.34 9.31
C ALA A 281 5.52 -12.46 8.08
N THR A 282 6.11 -11.28 8.07
CA THR A 282 5.99 -10.29 7.00
C THR A 282 7.33 -10.02 6.33
N ARG A 283 7.33 -9.31 5.21
CA ARG A 283 8.59 -8.91 4.55
C ARG A 283 9.33 -7.78 5.27
N LEU A 284 8.73 -7.15 6.27
CA LEU A 284 9.40 -6.16 7.10
C LEU A 284 10.22 -6.78 8.23
N ASP A 285 10.00 -8.06 8.56
CA ASP A 285 10.72 -8.76 9.62
C ASP A 285 12.23 -8.76 9.39
N ASN A 286 12.69 -8.74 8.13
CA ASN A 286 14.12 -8.69 7.80
C ASN A 286 14.81 -7.36 8.16
N VAL A 287 14.06 -6.31 8.43
CA VAL A 287 14.58 -5.00 8.85
C VAL A 287 14.09 -4.60 10.24
N ALA A 288 13.15 -5.33 10.81
CA ALA A 288 12.65 -5.10 12.16
C ALA A 288 13.73 -5.31 13.22
N SER A 289 13.66 -4.53 14.30
CA SER A 289 14.44 -4.75 15.54
C SER A 289 13.83 -5.85 16.39
N ASP A 290 12.50 -5.90 16.43
CA ASP A 290 11.73 -6.87 17.19
C ASP A 290 10.56 -7.39 16.36
N THR A 291 10.32 -8.71 16.45
CA THR A 291 9.21 -9.39 15.81
C THR A 291 8.50 -10.30 16.79
N VAL A 292 7.16 -10.23 16.81
CA VAL A 292 6.33 -11.15 17.61
C VAL A 292 5.22 -11.68 16.73
N ILE A 293 5.11 -13.02 16.67
CA ILE A 293 4.06 -13.68 15.90
C ILE A 293 3.13 -14.39 16.89
N GLU A 294 1.92 -13.84 17.05
CA GLU A 294 0.96 -14.31 18.02
C GLU A 294 -0.50 -14.11 17.57
N ALA A 295 -1.41 -14.75 18.30
CA ALA A 295 -2.84 -14.58 18.07
C ALA A 295 -3.30 -13.13 18.39
N PRO A 296 -4.34 -12.59 17.71
CA PRO A 296 -4.77 -11.21 17.86
C PRO A 296 -5.04 -10.77 19.30
N GLY A 297 -5.63 -11.64 20.14
CA GLY A 297 -5.88 -11.33 21.55
C GLY A 297 -4.59 -11.14 22.36
N VAL A 298 -3.53 -11.89 22.07
CA VAL A 298 -2.22 -11.73 22.69
C VAL A 298 -1.55 -10.45 22.21
N LEU A 299 -1.64 -10.15 20.90
CA LEU A 299 -1.11 -8.91 20.33
C LEU A 299 -1.77 -7.67 20.95
N THR A 300 -3.10 -7.71 21.17
CA THR A 300 -3.82 -6.64 21.86
C THR A 300 -3.30 -6.44 23.28
N ALA A 301 -3.07 -7.54 24.02
CA ALA A 301 -2.54 -7.47 25.37
C ALA A 301 -1.09 -6.90 25.40
N ILE A 302 -0.25 -7.28 24.45
CA ILE A 302 1.11 -6.73 24.30
C ILE A 302 1.03 -5.23 23.98
N GLY A 303 0.20 -4.81 23.03
CA GLY A 303 0.01 -3.40 22.69
C GLY A 303 -0.48 -2.57 23.88
N SER A 304 -1.44 -3.07 24.65
CA SER A 304 -1.90 -2.44 25.89
C SER A 304 -0.79 -2.37 26.93
N GLY A 305 0.06 -3.40 27.03
CA GLY A 305 1.22 -3.42 27.93
C GLY A 305 2.25 -2.35 27.57
N ILE A 306 2.56 -2.18 26.28
CA ILE A 306 3.44 -1.12 25.76
C ILE A 306 2.85 0.25 26.11
N ALA A 307 1.57 0.49 25.79
CA ALA A 307 0.90 1.75 26.08
C ALA A 307 0.90 2.08 27.59
N ASN A 308 0.69 1.09 28.44
CA ASN A 308 0.72 1.26 29.91
C ASN A 308 2.10 1.59 30.46
N LYS A 309 3.18 1.08 29.81
CA LYS A 309 4.55 1.44 30.18
C LYS A 309 4.92 2.87 29.76
N ILE A 310 4.37 3.34 28.63
CA ILE A 310 4.60 4.70 28.11
C ILE A 310 3.74 5.74 28.89
N SER A 311 2.54 5.37 29.31
CA SER A 311 1.61 6.29 29.99
C SER A 311 0.82 5.60 31.10
N ASP A 312 0.89 6.16 32.30
CA ASP A 312 0.10 5.70 33.47
C ASP A 312 -1.43 5.84 33.27
N GLN A 313 -1.86 6.56 32.24
CA GLN A 313 -3.28 6.75 31.89
C GLN A 313 -3.85 5.62 31.01
N ALA A 314 -2.97 4.79 30.44
CA ALA A 314 -3.42 3.68 29.62
C ALA A 314 -4.06 2.58 30.50
N PRO A 315 -5.12 1.90 30.00
CA PRO A 315 -5.75 0.82 30.75
C PRO A 315 -4.76 -0.29 31.03
N ALA A 316 -4.80 -0.84 32.24
CA ALA A 316 -3.92 -1.94 32.63
C ALA A 316 -4.15 -3.15 31.72
N ALA A 317 -3.07 -3.70 31.16
CA ALA A 317 -3.14 -4.94 30.40
C ALA A 317 -3.60 -6.09 31.34
N GLU A 318 -4.42 -6.99 30.83
CA GLU A 318 -4.74 -8.23 31.55
C GLU A 318 -3.46 -9.08 31.67
N VAL A 319 -2.86 -9.09 32.84
CA VAL A 319 -1.51 -9.62 33.16
C VAL A 319 -1.34 -11.13 32.86
N GLY A 320 -2.46 -11.87 32.70
CA GLY A 320 -2.40 -13.34 32.52
C GLY A 320 -1.78 -13.82 31.20
N SER A 321 -1.78 -13.01 30.14
CA SER A 321 -1.29 -13.38 28.80
C SER A 321 0.04 -12.75 28.40
N THR A 322 0.57 -11.79 29.18
CA THR A 322 1.76 -11.00 28.82
C THR A 322 3.06 -11.45 29.48
N GLY A 323 3.01 -12.41 30.42
CA GLY A 323 4.19 -12.82 31.21
C GLY A 323 5.39 -13.27 30.37
N ALA A 324 5.14 -13.90 29.22
CA ALA A 324 6.19 -14.32 28.29
C ALA A 324 6.79 -13.17 27.46
N TYR A 325 6.13 -11.99 27.43
CA TYR A 325 6.49 -10.87 26.57
C TYR A 325 6.94 -9.62 27.35
N VAL A 326 7.14 -9.72 28.67
CA VAL A 326 7.53 -8.58 29.53
C VAL A 326 8.79 -7.90 29.00
N GLU A 327 9.81 -8.67 28.64
CA GLU A 327 11.06 -8.13 28.11
C GLU A 327 10.88 -7.40 26.76
N VAL A 328 9.99 -7.89 25.90
CA VAL A 328 9.66 -7.23 24.62
C VAL A 328 8.90 -5.95 24.89
N ILE A 329 7.90 -5.98 25.78
CA ILE A 329 7.11 -4.80 26.15
C ILE A 329 8.01 -3.70 26.74
N GLU A 330 8.93 -4.05 27.64
CA GLU A 330 9.86 -3.10 28.23
C GLU A 330 10.79 -2.50 27.18
N ARG A 331 11.44 -3.33 26.38
CA ARG A 331 12.35 -2.87 25.31
C ARG A 331 11.68 -1.98 24.28
N VAL A 332 10.47 -2.33 23.83
CA VAL A 332 9.71 -1.53 22.85
C VAL A 332 9.22 -0.21 23.45
N ALA A 333 8.85 -0.20 24.72
CA ALA A 333 8.42 1.01 25.40
C ALA A 333 9.58 1.99 25.70
N GLU A 334 10.82 1.49 25.77
CA GLU A 334 12.04 2.30 25.98
C GLU A 334 12.60 2.91 24.68
N GLN A 335 12.24 2.38 23.53
CA GLN A 335 12.64 2.87 22.19
C GLN A 335 11.83 4.09 21.76
#